data_f09148d815fac569609e7af9abe3f76e
#
_entry.id   f09148d815fac569609e7af9abe3f76e
#
_cell.length_a   1.000
_cell.length_b   1.000
_cell.length_c   1.000
_cell.angle_alpha   90.00
_cell.angle_beta   90.00
_cell.angle_gamma   90.00
#
_symmetry.space_group_name_H-M   'P 1'
#
loop_
_entity.id
_entity.type
_entity.pdbx_description
1 polymer ?
#
loop_
_entity_poly.entity_id
_entity_poly.type
_entity_poly.pdbx_seq_one_letter_code
_entity_poly.pdbx_strand_id
1 'polypeptide(L)'
;MIWPWLISSSLLAAASLSAATVTGSVALVDSQQASVRAKDFSGVVVWLEPANGALTIPRTATRAQMLQKKKRFVPHILAVLAGTTVEFPNHDPIFHNAFSNFDGKVFDIGLYAPGTSRSVRLDRPGVVRVFCNIHPTMSALIAVLPTPYFAVSRGDGQFQIPHVPPGDYVLRVVHERATAAVLQALSTRLTVQESTTTVPSISISESGYLPVLHKNKYGKEYPKTVDESFYPGAKK
;
A
#
# COMPACT_ATOMS: atom_id res chain seq x y z
N MET A 1 12.82 45.26 -56.26
CA MET A 1 12.62 43.79 -56.11
C MET A 1 12.51 43.46 -54.64
N ILE A 2 11.28 43.20 -54.18
CA ILE A 2 11.02 42.88 -52.74
C ILE A 2 10.67 41.42 -52.71
N TRP A 3 11.49 40.63 -51.99
CA TRP A 3 11.30 39.16 -51.81
C TRP A 3 10.44 38.90 -50.59
N PRO A 4 9.32 38.14 -50.71
CA PRO A 4 8.52 37.79 -49.54
C PRO A 4 9.13 36.60 -48.79
N TRP A 5 9.37 36.77 -47.50
CA TRP A 5 9.74 35.69 -46.57
C TRP A 5 8.51 34.86 -46.28
N LEU A 6 8.50 33.60 -46.73
CA LEU A 6 7.51 32.61 -46.34
C LEU A 6 7.89 32.09 -44.93
N ILE A 7 7.12 32.51 -43.94
CA ILE A 7 7.19 31.96 -42.59
C ILE A 7 6.42 30.63 -42.59
N SER A 8 7.14 29.51 -42.59
CA SER A 8 6.58 28.19 -42.47
C SER A 8 6.27 27.91 -40.98
N SER A 9 5.00 28.01 -40.59
CA SER A 9 4.53 27.69 -39.24
C SER A 9 4.41 26.17 -39.10
N SER A 10 5.41 25.54 -38.49
CA SER A 10 5.34 24.13 -38.12
C SER A 10 4.38 23.98 -36.92
N LEU A 11 3.18 23.49 -37.16
CA LEU A 11 2.30 23.01 -36.08
C LEU A 11 2.93 21.76 -35.46
N LEU A 12 3.50 21.88 -34.26
CA LEU A 12 3.75 20.71 -33.42
C LEU A 12 2.42 20.15 -32.94
N ALA A 13 1.96 19.04 -33.51
CA ALA A 13 0.89 18.26 -32.97
C ALA A 13 1.36 17.64 -31.66
N ALA A 14 0.89 18.16 -30.53
CA ALA A 14 1.03 17.50 -29.23
C ALA A 14 0.23 16.18 -29.27
N ALA A 15 0.91 15.06 -29.39
CA ALA A 15 0.29 13.75 -29.21
C ALA A 15 -0.22 13.66 -27.77
N SER A 16 -1.54 13.75 -27.60
CA SER A 16 -2.18 13.45 -26.32
C SER A 16 -1.91 11.98 -26.03
N LEU A 17 -1.01 11.66 -25.09
CA LEU A 17 -0.88 10.31 -24.57
C LEU A 17 -2.22 9.95 -23.93
N SER A 18 -2.99 9.13 -24.61
CA SER A 18 -4.22 8.53 -24.05
C SER A 18 -3.79 7.64 -22.88
N ALA A 19 -4.26 7.98 -21.68
CA ALA A 19 -3.98 7.18 -20.50
C ALA A 19 -5.13 6.20 -20.28
N ALA A 20 -4.82 4.92 -20.29
CA ALA A 20 -5.78 3.84 -20.11
C ALA A 20 -6.13 3.63 -18.63
N THR A 21 -7.21 2.87 -18.42
CA THR A 21 -7.56 2.34 -17.10
C THR A 21 -7.42 0.84 -17.12
N VAL A 22 -6.72 0.28 -16.13
CA VAL A 22 -6.66 -1.17 -15.91
C VAL A 22 -7.63 -1.53 -14.80
N THR A 23 -8.55 -2.47 -15.09
CA THR A 23 -9.56 -2.94 -14.16
C THR A 23 -9.44 -4.44 -13.96
N GLY A 24 -9.91 -4.93 -12.82
CA GLY A 24 -9.95 -6.35 -12.54
C GLY A 24 -10.58 -6.66 -11.20
N SER A 25 -10.57 -7.91 -10.85
CA SER A 25 -11.06 -8.38 -9.55
C SER A 25 -10.07 -9.34 -8.89
N VAL A 26 -10.13 -9.40 -7.56
CA VAL A 26 -9.41 -10.37 -6.76
C VAL A 26 -10.41 -11.18 -5.95
N ALA A 27 -10.05 -12.43 -5.65
CA ALA A 27 -10.75 -13.27 -4.71
C ALA A 27 -9.74 -13.90 -3.75
N LEU A 28 -10.07 -13.94 -2.47
CA LEU A 28 -9.28 -14.63 -1.46
C LEU A 28 -9.88 -16.02 -1.26
N VAL A 29 -9.06 -17.05 -1.34
CA VAL A 29 -9.48 -18.45 -1.19
C VAL A 29 -8.67 -19.13 -0.09
N ASP A 30 -9.14 -20.28 0.37
CA ASP A 30 -8.53 -21.09 1.44
C ASP A 30 -8.31 -20.31 2.75
N SER A 31 -9.15 -19.32 3.01
CA SER A 31 -9.02 -18.42 4.16
C SER A 31 -9.73 -18.95 5.40
N GLN A 32 -9.09 -18.76 6.55
CA GLN A 32 -9.70 -18.97 7.86
C GLN A 32 -10.42 -17.72 8.41
N GLN A 33 -10.30 -16.58 7.71
CA GLN A 33 -10.90 -15.31 8.15
C GLN A 33 -12.41 -15.27 7.91
N ALA A 34 -13.15 -14.83 8.91
CA ALA A 34 -14.61 -14.70 8.80
C ALA A 34 -15.04 -13.67 7.74
N SER A 35 -14.30 -12.57 7.59
CA SER A 35 -14.53 -11.55 6.57
C SER A 35 -14.44 -12.11 5.15
N VAL A 36 -13.44 -12.95 4.88
CA VAL A 36 -13.27 -13.58 3.56
C VAL A 36 -14.38 -14.60 3.31
N ARG A 37 -14.80 -15.37 4.32
CA ARG A 37 -15.97 -16.24 4.23
C ARG A 37 -17.26 -15.45 3.95
N ALA A 38 -17.34 -14.21 4.43
CA ALA A 38 -18.39 -13.25 4.11
C ALA A 38 -18.17 -12.50 2.79
N LYS A 39 -17.21 -12.94 1.97
CA LYS A 39 -16.83 -12.34 0.67
C LYS A 39 -16.34 -10.90 0.74
N ASP A 40 -15.63 -10.54 1.82
CA ASP A 40 -14.85 -9.32 1.88
C ASP A 40 -13.42 -9.61 1.38
N PHE A 41 -13.12 -9.13 0.18
CA PHE A 41 -11.84 -9.28 -0.51
C PHE A 41 -11.06 -7.97 -0.57
N SER A 42 -11.30 -7.08 0.37
CA SER A 42 -10.56 -5.81 0.48
C SER A 42 -9.12 -6.01 0.91
N GLY A 43 -8.28 -4.99 0.63
CA GLY A 43 -6.92 -4.93 1.14
C GLY A 43 -5.87 -5.69 0.32
N VAL A 44 -6.21 -6.17 -0.86
CA VAL A 44 -5.20 -6.65 -1.82
C VAL A 44 -4.64 -5.45 -2.57
N VAL A 45 -3.33 -5.25 -2.53
CA VAL A 45 -2.66 -4.23 -3.33
C VAL A 45 -2.25 -4.84 -4.65
N VAL A 46 -2.68 -4.20 -5.75
CA VAL A 46 -2.34 -4.58 -7.13
C VAL A 46 -1.58 -3.44 -7.77
N TRP A 47 -0.45 -3.72 -8.44
CA TRP A 47 0.31 -2.69 -9.15
C TRP A 47 0.92 -3.19 -10.43
N LEU A 48 1.32 -2.25 -11.29
CA LEU A 48 1.94 -2.51 -12.58
C LEU A 48 3.37 -1.97 -12.58
N GLU A 49 4.33 -2.82 -12.94
CA GLU A 49 5.71 -2.44 -13.20
C GLU A 49 5.95 -2.51 -14.71
N PRO A 50 6.48 -1.45 -15.37
CA PRO A 50 6.85 -1.53 -16.78
C PRO A 50 7.83 -2.67 -17.03
N ALA A 51 7.57 -3.47 -18.06
CA ALA A 51 8.36 -4.65 -18.37
C ALA A 51 9.80 -4.31 -18.79
N ASN A 52 10.04 -3.09 -19.29
CA ASN A 52 11.36 -2.59 -19.70
C ASN A 52 12.15 -1.91 -18.58
N GLY A 53 11.61 -1.87 -17.37
CA GLY A 53 12.30 -1.35 -16.17
C GLY A 53 12.47 0.18 -16.09
N ALA A 54 12.00 0.94 -17.06
CA ALA A 54 12.28 2.36 -17.16
C ALA A 54 11.12 3.25 -16.68
N LEU A 55 10.91 3.35 -15.37
CA LEU A 55 10.10 4.44 -14.81
C LEU A 55 10.99 5.46 -14.11
N THR A 56 11.11 6.64 -14.69
CA THR A 56 11.51 7.81 -13.93
C THR A 56 10.28 8.32 -13.16
N ILE A 57 10.14 7.90 -11.91
CA ILE A 57 9.07 8.41 -11.05
C ILE A 57 9.47 9.83 -10.66
N PRO A 58 8.63 10.85 -10.93
CA PRO A 58 8.86 12.17 -10.38
C PRO A 58 8.97 12.06 -8.86
N ARG A 59 10.07 12.50 -8.27
CA ARG A 59 10.25 12.51 -6.80
C ARG A 59 9.43 13.65 -6.19
N THR A 60 8.13 13.60 -6.39
CA THR A 60 7.21 14.52 -5.73
C THR A 60 7.11 14.09 -4.26
N ALA A 61 7.29 15.05 -3.36
CA ALA A 61 7.13 14.79 -1.93
C ALA A 61 5.64 14.51 -1.65
N THR A 62 5.27 13.23 -1.62
CA THR A 62 3.91 12.80 -1.31
C THR A 62 3.77 12.54 0.18
N ARG A 63 2.55 12.76 0.70
CA ARG A 63 2.17 12.48 2.07
C ARG A 63 0.99 11.55 2.10
N ALA A 64 0.97 10.64 3.08
CA ALA A 64 -0.15 9.76 3.36
C ALA A 64 -0.33 9.66 4.88
N GLN A 65 -1.49 9.20 5.32
CA GLN A 65 -1.79 9.06 6.74
C GLN A 65 -2.22 7.64 7.06
N MET A 66 -1.78 7.14 8.20
CA MET A 66 -2.23 5.93 8.84
C MET A 66 -2.64 6.27 10.28
N LEU A 67 -3.93 6.51 10.50
CA LEU A 67 -4.47 6.94 11.78
C LEU A 67 -4.33 5.84 12.84
N GLN A 68 -4.13 6.23 14.08
CA GLN A 68 -4.30 5.36 15.25
C GLN A 68 -5.63 5.72 15.92
N LYS A 69 -6.60 4.81 15.80
CA LYS A 69 -7.96 5.01 16.32
C LYS A 69 -8.56 3.69 16.78
N LYS A 70 -9.13 3.69 17.99
CA LYS A 70 -9.72 2.49 18.62
C LYS A 70 -8.72 1.32 18.69
N LYS A 71 -7.46 1.64 19.06
CA LYS A 71 -6.34 0.68 19.10
C LYS A 71 -6.13 -0.07 17.79
N ARG A 72 -6.27 0.62 16.66
CA ARG A 72 -6.03 0.11 15.29
C ARG A 72 -5.30 1.14 14.45
N PHE A 73 -4.53 0.68 13.50
CA PHE A 73 -4.07 1.48 12.37
C PHE A 73 -5.17 1.52 11.29
N VAL A 74 -5.47 2.72 10.79
CA VAL A 74 -6.52 2.95 9.79
C VAL A 74 -5.97 3.84 8.66
N PRO A 75 -5.95 3.37 7.41
CA PRO A 75 -6.37 2.04 6.96
C PRO A 75 -5.44 0.94 7.50
N HIS A 76 -5.92 -0.30 7.56
CA HIS A 76 -5.10 -1.46 7.90
C HIS A 76 -4.07 -1.79 6.81
N ILE A 77 -4.44 -1.63 5.54
CA ILE A 77 -3.56 -1.75 4.38
C ILE A 77 -3.44 -0.37 3.71
N LEU A 78 -2.22 0.12 3.58
CA LEU A 78 -1.91 1.38 2.92
C LEU A 78 -0.95 1.14 1.76
N ALA A 79 -1.29 1.58 0.55
CA ALA A 79 -0.40 1.57 -0.59
C ALA A 79 0.13 2.97 -0.85
N VAL A 80 1.44 3.12 -0.99
CA VAL A 80 2.09 4.42 -1.24
C VAL A 80 3.24 4.28 -2.23
N LEU A 81 3.57 5.37 -2.88
CA LEU A 81 4.75 5.45 -3.74
C LEU A 81 6.04 5.54 -2.90
N ALA A 82 7.14 4.94 -3.38
CA ALA A 82 8.44 5.13 -2.76
C ALA A 82 8.81 6.63 -2.68
N GLY A 83 9.33 7.06 -1.52
CA GLY A 83 9.59 8.47 -1.22
C GLY A 83 8.44 9.18 -0.46
N THR A 84 7.31 8.52 -0.25
CA THR A 84 6.20 9.07 0.53
C THR A 84 6.55 9.18 2.01
N THR A 85 6.15 10.30 2.62
CA THR A 85 6.14 10.46 4.09
C THR A 85 4.79 10.03 4.62
N VAL A 86 4.78 8.99 5.46
CA VAL A 86 3.57 8.51 6.14
C VAL A 86 3.51 9.12 7.53
N GLU A 87 2.39 9.76 7.83
CA GLU A 87 2.06 10.35 9.11
C GLU A 87 1.18 9.38 9.92
N PHE A 88 1.41 9.32 11.23
CA PHE A 88 0.67 8.48 12.16
C PHE A 88 -0.01 9.34 13.22
N PRO A 89 -1.15 10.00 12.91
CA PRO A 89 -1.91 10.77 13.88
C PRO A 89 -2.53 9.84 14.94
N ASN A 90 -2.37 10.20 16.22
CA ASN A 90 -2.98 9.48 17.33
C ASN A 90 -4.32 10.11 17.73
N HIS A 91 -5.41 9.46 17.33
CA HIS A 91 -6.79 9.88 17.63
C HIS A 91 -7.40 9.13 18.83
N ASP A 92 -6.63 8.30 19.51
CA ASP A 92 -7.07 7.66 20.75
C ASP A 92 -6.71 8.52 21.98
N PRO A 93 -7.40 8.36 23.10
CA PRO A 93 -7.12 9.08 24.35
C PRO A 93 -5.95 8.49 25.14
N ILE A 94 -5.16 7.60 24.53
CA ILE A 94 -4.03 6.90 25.13
C ILE A 94 -2.78 7.05 24.28
N PHE A 95 -1.62 6.79 24.86
CA PHE A 95 -0.35 6.77 24.13
C PHE A 95 -0.30 5.62 23.13
N HIS A 96 0.36 5.87 22.01
CA HIS A 96 0.69 4.86 21.01
C HIS A 96 2.14 4.98 20.56
N ASN A 97 2.58 3.97 19.83
CA ASN A 97 3.84 3.91 19.12
C ASN A 97 3.56 3.35 17.71
N ALA A 98 4.44 3.59 16.75
CA ALA A 98 4.51 2.80 15.54
C ALA A 98 5.96 2.41 15.28
N PHE A 99 6.19 1.14 15.00
CA PHE A 99 7.50 0.60 14.67
C PHE A 99 7.38 -0.50 13.61
N SER A 100 8.50 -0.76 12.93
CA SER A 100 8.68 -1.89 12.01
C SER A 100 10.07 -2.45 12.22
N ASN A 101 10.19 -3.77 12.31
CA ASN A 101 11.45 -4.50 12.42
C ASN A 101 11.58 -5.60 11.34
N PHE A 102 10.75 -5.54 10.31
CA PHE A 102 10.73 -6.46 9.18
C PHE A 102 11.25 -5.83 7.90
N ASP A 103 11.36 -6.67 6.85
CA ASP A 103 11.75 -6.29 5.50
C ASP A 103 11.09 -5.00 5.03
N GLY A 104 11.80 -4.22 4.23
CA GLY A 104 11.37 -2.95 3.70
C GLY A 104 11.97 -1.76 4.44
N LYS A 105 11.43 -1.34 5.56
CA LYS A 105 11.94 -0.22 6.36
C LYS A 105 11.88 -0.53 7.85
N VAL A 106 13.05 -0.58 8.48
CA VAL A 106 13.15 -0.62 9.95
C VAL A 106 13.00 0.79 10.49
N PHE A 107 12.06 1.01 11.40
CA PHE A 107 11.87 2.28 12.09
C PHE A 107 11.18 2.10 13.46
N ASP A 108 11.37 3.07 14.32
CA ASP A 108 10.64 3.24 15.58
C ASP A 108 10.45 4.74 15.81
N ILE A 109 9.19 5.19 15.76
CA ILE A 109 8.87 6.62 15.97
C ILE A 109 8.63 6.97 17.44
N GLY A 110 8.91 6.03 18.35
CA GLY A 110 8.76 6.22 19.79
C GLY A 110 7.32 6.27 20.26
N LEU A 111 7.14 6.39 21.56
CA LEU A 111 5.84 6.57 22.19
C LEU A 111 5.42 8.04 22.09
N TYR A 112 4.16 8.32 21.77
CA TYR A 112 3.65 9.67 21.66
C TYR A 112 2.20 9.81 22.11
N ALA A 113 1.85 11.03 22.55
CA ALA A 113 0.63 11.36 23.27
C ALA A 113 -0.61 11.42 22.35
N PRO A 114 -1.81 11.32 22.95
CA PRO A 114 -3.07 11.66 22.29
C PRO A 114 -3.03 13.00 21.56
N GLY A 115 -3.69 13.09 20.40
CA GLY A 115 -3.81 14.32 19.61
C GLY A 115 -2.53 14.78 18.90
N THR A 116 -1.43 14.02 19.03
CA THR A 116 -0.16 14.32 18.35
C THR A 116 0.06 13.38 17.15
N SER A 117 1.02 13.70 16.30
CA SER A 117 1.39 12.90 15.12
C SER A 117 2.90 12.75 15.04
N ARG A 118 3.34 11.62 14.51
CA ARG A 118 4.72 11.34 14.12
C ARG A 118 4.75 10.88 12.68
N SER A 119 5.89 10.94 12.02
CA SER A 119 6.01 10.56 10.63
C SER A 119 7.28 9.78 10.34
N VAL A 120 7.24 9.00 9.26
CA VAL A 120 8.38 8.31 8.70
C VAL A 120 8.36 8.44 7.17
N ARG A 121 9.52 8.67 6.57
CA ARG A 121 9.68 8.67 5.12
C ARG A 121 10.05 7.27 4.64
N LEU A 122 9.35 6.76 3.65
CA LEU A 122 9.52 5.40 3.08
C LEU A 122 10.16 5.51 1.69
N ASP A 123 11.49 5.43 1.62
CA ASP A 123 12.25 5.73 0.39
C ASP A 123 12.44 4.53 -0.53
N ARG A 124 12.25 3.30 -0.05
CA ARG A 124 12.53 2.07 -0.81
C ARG A 124 11.26 1.26 -1.01
N PRO A 125 11.01 0.74 -2.22
CA PRO A 125 9.92 -0.22 -2.44
C PRO A 125 10.06 -1.45 -1.55
N GLY A 126 8.91 -1.99 -1.15
CA GLY A 126 8.82 -3.18 -0.31
C GLY A 126 7.58 -3.19 0.57
N VAL A 127 7.44 -4.23 1.36
CA VAL A 127 6.35 -4.39 2.32
C VAL A 127 6.84 -4.02 3.70
N VAL A 128 6.18 -3.08 4.35
CA VAL A 128 6.48 -2.61 5.69
C VAL A 128 5.36 -3.05 6.63
N ARG A 129 5.67 -3.94 7.55
CA ARG A 129 4.73 -4.34 8.61
C ARG A 129 4.88 -3.37 9.77
N VAL A 130 3.78 -2.73 10.15
CA VAL A 130 3.72 -1.72 11.22
C VAL A 130 3.04 -2.32 12.43
N PHE A 131 3.62 -2.10 13.60
CA PHE A 131 3.12 -2.61 14.88
C PHE A 131 3.12 -1.50 15.95
N CYS A 132 2.28 -1.67 16.95
CA CYS A 132 2.35 -0.87 18.18
C CYS A 132 3.11 -1.62 19.26
N ASN A 133 4.05 -0.95 19.96
CA ASN A 133 4.88 -1.59 20.99
C ASN A 133 4.13 -1.93 22.30
N ILE A 134 2.92 -1.42 22.47
CA ILE A 134 2.15 -1.58 23.71
C ILE A 134 0.79 -2.28 23.51
N HIS A 135 0.34 -2.46 22.28
CA HIS A 135 -0.92 -3.13 21.95
C HIS A 135 -0.65 -4.30 20.99
N PRO A 136 -0.67 -5.55 21.49
CA PRO A 136 -0.23 -6.73 20.72
C PRO A 136 -1.09 -7.05 19.49
N THR A 137 -2.32 -6.56 19.44
CA THR A 137 -3.25 -6.78 18.32
C THR A 137 -3.23 -5.63 17.30
N MET A 138 -2.41 -4.60 17.55
CA MET A 138 -2.38 -3.40 16.70
C MET A 138 -1.29 -3.51 15.65
N SER A 139 -1.69 -3.93 14.46
CA SER A 139 -0.81 -4.12 13.29
C SER A 139 -1.41 -3.52 12.03
N ALA A 140 -0.57 -3.26 11.04
CA ALA A 140 -0.93 -2.84 9.69
C ALA A 140 0.16 -3.19 8.68
N LEU A 141 -0.15 -3.03 7.41
CA LEU A 141 0.78 -3.23 6.31
C LEU A 141 0.83 -1.98 5.43
N ILE A 142 2.03 -1.51 5.10
CA ILE A 142 2.26 -0.47 4.10
C ILE A 142 2.98 -1.10 2.92
N ALA A 143 2.35 -1.10 1.76
CA ALA A 143 2.98 -1.46 0.50
C ALA A 143 3.64 -0.21 -0.11
N VAL A 144 4.95 -0.17 -0.12
CA VAL A 144 5.74 0.90 -0.74
C VAL A 144 6.08 0.49 -2.16
N LEU A 145 5.53 1.19 -3.13
CA LEU A 145 5.51 0.77 -4.53
C LEU A 145 6.50 1.55 -5.39
N PRO A 146 7.11 0.90 -6.39
CA PRO A 146 8.07 1.55 -7.28
C PRO A 146 7.39 2.37 -8.39
N THR A 147 6.05 2.28 -8.54
CA THR A 147 5.29 2.87 -9.64
C THR A 147 4.02 3.53 -9.13
N PRO A 148 3.50 4.57 -9.80
CA PRO A 148 2.24 5.20 -9.44
C PRO A 148 1.00 4.38 -9.90
N TYR A 149 1.20 3.31 -10.65
CA TYR A 149 0.13 2.52 -11.24
C TYR A 149 -0.28 1.40 -10.28
N PHE A 150 -1.09 1.75 -9.28
CA PHE A 150 -1.56 0.80 -8.29
C PHE A 150 -2.98 1.09 -7.79
N ALA A 151 -3.59 0.07 -7.21
CA ALA A 151 -4.86 0.16 -6.50
C ALA A 151 -4.88 -0.80 -5.31
N VAL A 152 -5.80 -0.55 -4.38
CA VAL A 152 -6.17 -1.47 -3.31
C VAL A 152 -7.57 -1.99 -3.60
N SER A 153 -7.78 -3.30 -3.53
CA SER A 153 -9.09 -3.89 -3.78
C SER A 153 -10.14 -3.43 -2.77
N ARG A 154 -11.37 -3.26 -3.24
CA ARG A 154 -12.54 -2.99 -2.39
C ARG A 154 -13.10 -4.29 -1.80
N GLY A 155 -14.11 -4.19 -0.93
CA GLY A 155 -14.75 -5.35 -0.31
C GLY A 155 -15.31 -6.36 -1.33
N ASP A 156 -15.80 -5.88 -2.47
CA ASP A 156 -16.25 -6.70 -3.60
C ASP A 156 -15.12 -7.33 -4.42
N GLY A 157 -13.86 -7.08 -4.04
CA GLY A 157 -12.67 -7.53 -4.73
C GLY A 157 -12.29 -6.71 -5.96
N GLN A 158 -13.11 -5.76 -6.38
CA GLN A 158 -12.81 -4.96 -7.56
C GLN A 158 -11.67 -3.97 -7.31
N PHE A 159 -10.84 -3.77 -8.33
CA PHE A 159 -9.81 -2.74 -8.35
C PHE A 159 -9.79 -1.99 -9.69
N GLN A 160 -9.29 -0.76 -9.65
CA GLN A 160 -9.13 0.08 -10.82
C GLN A 160 -7.85 0.89 -10.69
N ILE A 161 -6.98 0.80 -11.69
CA ILE A 161 -5.73 1.54 -11.81
C ILE A 161 -5.89 2.53 -12.97
N PRO A 162 -6.11 3.81 -12.68
CA PRO A 162 -6.30 4.83 -13.71
C PRO A 162 -4.94 5.35 -14.22
N HIS A 163 -4.98 6.06 -15.34
CA HIS A 163 -3.88 6.82 -15.91
C HIS A 163 -2.63 5.98 -16.24
N VAL A 164 -2.84 4.73 -16.68
CA VAL A 164 -1.76 3.84 -17.11
C VAL A 164 -1.44 4.13 -18.57
N PRO A 165 -0.20 4.52 -18.93
CA PRO A 165 0.20 4.66 -20.32
C PRO A 165 0.12 3.32 -21.06
N PRO A 166 -0.17 3.31 -22.38
CA PRO A 166 -0.05 2.10 -23.18
C PRO A 166 1.37 1.53 -23.13
N GLY A 167 1.48 0.21 -23.09
CA GLY A 167 2.77 -0.49 -23.02
C GLY A 167 2.71 -1.85 -22.33
N ASP A 168 3.86 -2.48 -22.19
CA ASP A 168 4.00 -3.77 -21.55
C ASP A 168 4.36 -3.64 -20.08
N TYR A 169 3.65 -4.36 -19.24
CA TYR A 169 3.79 -4.33 -17.79
C TYR A 169 3.87 -5.74 -17.21
N VAL A 170 4.39 -5.81 -16.00
CA VAL A 170 4.24 -6.94 -15.10
C VAL A 170 3.25 -6.54 -14.02
N LEU A 171 2.11 -7.20 -13.97
CA LEU A 171 1.15 -7.07 -12.87
C LEU A 171 1.66 -7.87 -11.68
N ARG A 172 1.63 -7.24 -10.52
CA ARG A 172 1.99 -7.85 -9.24
C ARG A 172 0.92 -7.61 -8.20
N VAL A 173 0.91 -8.47 -7.20
CA VAL A 173 -0.03 -8.37 -6.06
C VAL A 173 0.69 -8.55 -4.75
N VAL A 174 0.16 -7.93 -3.69
CA VAL A 174 0.52 -8.24 -2.31
C VAL A 174 -0.72 -8.34 -1.45
N HIS A 175 -0.72 -9.33 -0.58
CA HIS A 175 -1.74 -9.55 0.44
C HIS A 175 -1.06 -10.04 1.73
N GLU A 176 -1.51 -9.53 2.87
CA GLU A 176 -0.84 -9.76 4.16
C GLU A 176 -0.80 -11.22 4.59
N ARG A 177 -1.78 -12.03 4.15
CA ARG A 177 -1.94 -13.44 4.51
C ARG A 177 -1.58 -14.43 3.40
N ALA A 178 -0.98 -13.97 2.30
CA ALA A 178 -0.45 -14.85 1.27
C ALA A 178 1.05 -15.08 1.46
N THR A 179 1.50 -16.28 1.16
CA THR A 179 2.94 -16.57 1.19
C THR A 179 3.68 -15.91 0.02
N ALA A 180 4.96 -15.64 0.19
CA ALA A 180 5.77 -15.05 -0.89
C ALA A 180 5.74 -15.90 -2.17
N ALA A 181 5.72 -17.23 -2.04
CA ALA A 181 5.63 -18.14 -3.18
C ALA A 181 4.32 -17.99 -3.96
N VAL A 182 3.17 -17.89 -3.26
CA VAL A 182 1.86 -17.64 -3.87
C VAL A 182 1.87 -16.29 -4.60
N LEU A 183 2.33 -15.23 -3.96
CA LEU A 183 2.36 -13.88 -4.55
C LEU A 183 3.27 -13.82 -5.78
N GLN A 184 4.42 -14.49 -5.75
CA GLN A 184 5.35 -14.54 -6.88
C GLN A 184 4.76 -15.28 -8.08
N ALA A 185 4.05 -16.39 -7.84
CA ALA A 185 3.40 -17.17 -8.89
C ALA A 185 2.27 -16.43 -9.61
N LEU A 186 1.67 -15.41 -8.96
CA LEU A 186 0.61 -14.58 -9.53
C LEU A 186 1.14 -13.42 -10.40
N SER A 187 2.47 -13.25 -10.50
CA SER A 187 3.04 -12.21 -11.36
C SER A 187 2.74 -12.53 -12.84
N THR A 188 2.07 -11.62 -13.55
CA THR A 188 1.59 -11.85 -14.90
C THR A 188 1.98 -10.69 -15.82
N ARG A 189 2.40 -11.00 -17.05
CA ARG A 189 2.63 -9.99 -18.09
C ARG A 189 1.29 -9.48 -18.62
N LEU A 190 1.22 -8.19 -18.87
CA LEU A 190 0.03 -7.49 -19.33
C LEU A 190 0.44 -6.43 -20.34
N THR A 191 -0.20 -6.41 -21.52
CA THR A 191 -0.11 -5.29 -22.45
C THR A 191 -1.30 -4.37 -22.25
N VAL A 192 -1.04 -3.12 -21.88
CA VAL A 192 -2.03 -2.06 -21.73
C VAL A 192 -2.17 -1.34 -23.06
N GLN A 193 -3.39 -1.28 -23.58
CA GLN A 193 -3.75 -0.57 -24.82
C GLN A 193 -4.28 0.84 -24.48
N GLU A 194 -4.60 1.65 -25.48
CA GLU A 194 -5.16 3.01 -25.30
C GLU A 194 -6.57 3.03 -24.68
N SER A 195 -7.25 1.88 -24.65
CA SER A 195 -8.56 1.70 -24.04
C SER A 195 -8.47 1.03 -22.68
N THR A 196 -9.61 0.86 -22.01
CA THR A 196 -9.70 0.09 -20.78
C THR A 196 -9.21 -1.34 -20.99
N THR A 197 -8.23 -1.76 -20.19
CA THR A 197 -7.72 -3.13 -20.16
C THR A 197 -8.29 -3.87 -18.96
N THR A 198 -9.00 -4.97 -19.20
CA THR A 198 -9.56 -5.80 -18.13
C THR A 198 -8.66 -7.00 -17.86
N VAL A 199 -8.24 -7.16 -16.61
CA VAL A 199 -7.45 -8.29 -16.14
C VAL A 199 -8.39 -9.42 -15.70
N PRO A 200 -8.10 -10.69 -16.02
CA PRO A 200 -8.83 -11.82 -15.45
C PRO A 200 -8.84 -11.78 -13.93
N SER A 201 -9.85 -12.38 -13.31
CA SER A 201 -9.94 -12.46 -11.84
C SER A 201 -8.73 -13.17 -11.25
N ILE A 202 -8.13 -12.58 -10.22
CA ILE A 202 -6.93 -13.08 -9.55
C ILE A 202 -7.35 -13.78 -8.26
N SER A 203 -7.17 -15.10 -8.21
CA SER A 203 -7.40 -15.89 -6.99
C SER A 203 -6.14 -15.97 -6.15
N ILE A 204 -6.20 -15.50 -4.92
CA ILE A 204 -5.08 -15.48 -3.97
C ILE A 204 -5.38 -16.48 -2.85
N SER A 205 -4.59 -17.55 -2.79
CA SER A 205 -4.72 -18.54 -1.71
C SER A 205 -4.03 -18.03 -0.45
N GLU A 206 -4.72 -18.12 0.69
CA GLU A 206 -4.18 -17.93 2.03
C GLU A 206 -3.67 -19.26 2.64
N SER A 207 -3.65 -20.35 1.87
CA SER A 207 -3.12 -21.63 2.31
C SER A 207 -1.64 -21.51 2.68
N GLY A 208 -1.28 -22.12 3.82
CA GLY A 208 0.10 -22.06 4.33
C GLY A 208 0.45 -20.77 5.08
N TYR A 209 -0.46 -19.79 5.16
CA TYR A 209 -0.26 -18.66 6.04
C TYR A 209 -0.43 -19.08 7.50
N LEU A 210 0.60 -18.83 8.29
CA LEU A 210 0.57 -19.05 9.73
C LEU A 210 0.55 -17.67 10.43
N PRO A 211 -0.53 -17.32 11.13
CA PRO A 211 -0.59 -16.09 11.90
C PRO A 211 0.44 -16.16 13.03
N VAL A 212 1.48 -15.38 12.92
CA VAL A 212 2.49 -15.24 13.98
C VAL A 212 2.17 -13.98 14.77
N LEU A 213 1.96 -14.12 16.07
CA LEU A 213 1.85 -12.97 16.96
C LEU A 213 3.18 -12.21 16.91
N HIS A 214 3.12 -10.93 16.63
CA HIS A 214 4.33 -10.11 16.62
C HIS A 214 4.82 -9.88 18.05
N LYS A 215 6.13 -9.81 18.18
CA LYS A 215 6.78 -9.41 19.42
C LYS A 215 6.86 -7.89 19.51
N ASN A 216 7.11 -7.38 20.71
CA ASN A 216 7.36 -5.96 20.89
C ASN A 216 8.69 -5.55 20.21
N LYS A 217 8.97 -4.26 20.13
CA LYS A 217 10.18 -3.73 19.47
C LYS A 217 11.51 -4.24 20.04
N TYR A 218 11.50 -4.84 21.21
CA TYR A 218 12.67 -5.44 21.86
C TYR A 218 12.75 -6.96 21.63
N GLY A 219 11.90 -7.53 20.78
CA GLY A 219 11.84 -8.95 20.50
C GLY A 219 11.24 -9.81 21.63
N LYS A 220 10.57 -9.18 22.59
CA LYS A 220 9.95 -9.85 23.74
C LYS A 220 8.45 -9.99 23.54
N GLU A 221 7.87 -10.98 24.23
CA GLU A 221 6.41 -11.12 24.29
C GLU A 221 5.78 -9.91 25.01
N TYR A 222 4.54 -9.60 24.65
CA TYR A 222 3.79 -8.56 25.34
C TYR A 222 3.37 -9.03 26.74
N PRO A 223 3.28 -8.11 27.72
CA PRO A 223 2.67 -8.44 29.00
C PRO A 223 1.25 -8.97 28.81
N LYS A 224 0.85 -9.97 29.63
CA LYS A 224 -0.50 -10.55 29.55
C LYS A 224 -1.62 -9.53 29.82
N THR A 225 -1.32 -8.48 30.58
CA THR A 225 -2.21 -7.36 30.86
C THR A 225 -1.47 -6.06 30.58
N VAL A 226 -2.02 -5.20 29.72
CA VAL A 226 -1.56 -3.82 29.58
C VAL A 226 -2.37 -3.01 30.57
N ASP A 227 -1.73 -2.56 31.66
CA ASP A 227 -2.37 -1.67 32.63
C ASP A 227 -2.45 -0.26 32.04
N GLU A 228 -3.64 0.08 31.53
CA GLU A 228 -3.91 1.38 30.91
C GLU A 228 -4.06 2.50 31.95
N SER A 229 -4.12 2.18 33.25
CA SER A 229 -4.23 3.19 34.33
C SER A 229 -2.96 4.05 34.48
N PHE A 230 -1.83 3.60 33.92
CA PHE A 230 -0.58 4.36 33.88
C PHE A 230 -0.56 5.52 32.87
N TYR A 231 -1.56 5.63 32.01
CA TYR A 231 -1.58 6.72 31.04
C TYR A 231 -2.28 7.97 31.60
N PRO A 232 -1.58 9.11 31.68
CA PRO A 232 -2.21 10.37 32.10
C PRO A 232 -3.38 10.69 31.14
N GLY A 233 -4.60 10.73 31.66
CA GLY A 233 -5.80 11.02 30.87
C GLY A 233 -6.69 9.81 30.51
N ALA A 234 -6.33 8.59 30.87
CA ALA A 234 -7.26 7.47 30.81
C ALA A 234 -8.41 7.73 31.81
N LYS A 235 -9.57 8.14 31.32
CA LYS A 235 -10.78 8.17 32.14
C LYS A 235 -11.22 6.73 32.37
N LYS A 236 -11.47 6.42 33.66
CA LYS A 236 -12.13 5.19 34.07
C LYS A 236 -13.55 5.09 33.52
#